data_15e17bffd83b63081da944e1e8627684
#
_entry.id   15e17bffd83b63081da944e1e8627684
#
_cell.length_a   1.000
_cell.length_b   1.000
_cell.length_c   1.000
_cell.angle_alpha   90.00
_cell.angle_beta   90.00
_cell.angle_gamma   90.00
#
_symmetry.space_group_name_H-M   'P 1'
#
loop_
_entity.id
_entity.type
_entity.pdbx_description
1 polymer ?
#
loop_
_entity_poly.entity_id
_entity_poly.type
_entity_poly.pdbx_seq_one_letter_code
_entity_poly.pdbx_strand_id
1 'polypeptide(L)'
;HHQPRRQRQMCIRDSSLEDALRTNKKIFLVAQNSPSNEEPTIEDLPTVGTISTLLQMIKLPDGTVKILVEGLQRASLEEVIIDKGYFAHIQKIEEQIEDSKYERDLLATIKNQFTEFVSVSKKVSFEIINQVQSMASLSKVVDVISSNIHLSIKDKQEILEKGKISERAEFLSSLLESQIDLIEVEQRIRGRVRKQMEKSQKEYFLNEQIKAAQKELGEIGEEKSELDELQVKIEETKLSKDCLLYTSDAADEVD
;
A
#
# COMPACT_ATOMS: atom_id res chain seq x y z
N HIS A 1 0.51 -20.13 39.70
CA HIS A 1 0.87 -20.22 38.29
C HIS A 1 0.34 -18.96 37.58
N HIS A 2 1.19 -17.92 37.52
CA HIS A 2 0.91 -16.77 36.67
C HIS A 2 1.29 -17.10 35.24
N GLN A 3 0.34 -17.56 34.43
CA GLN A 3 0.51 -17.51 32.97
C GLN A 3 0.58 -16.06 32.54
N PRO A 4 1.51 -15.65 31.68
CA PRO A 4 1.58 -14.31 31.16
C PRO A 4 0.25 -13.95 30.46
N ARG A 5 -0.19 -12.70 30.62
CA ARG A 5 -1.48 -12.19 30.08
C ARG A 5 -1.71 -12.56 28.60
N ARG A 6 -0.66 -12.57 27.78
CA ARG A 6 -0.72 -12.98 26.36
C ARG A 6 -1.24 -14.40 26.15
N GLN A 7 -0.84 -15.37 26.97
CA GLN A 7 -1.33 -16.75 26.85
C GLN A 7 -2.80 -16.87 27.27
N ARG A 8 -3.27 -16.07 28.25
CA ARG A 8 -4.68 -16.05 28.66
C ARG A 8 -5.60 -15.54 27.54
N GLN A 9 -5.22 -14.47 26.84
CA GLN A 9 -6.04 -13.92 25.76
C GLN A 9 -6.08 -14.85 24.53
N MET A 10 -4.96 -15.48 24.16
CA MET A 10 -4.97 -16.51 23.11
C MET A 10 -5.90 -17.68 23.49
N CYS A 11 -5.88 -18.14 24.74
CA CYS A 11 -6.76 -19.19 25.20
C CYS A 11 -8.27 -18.79 25.14
N ILE A 12 -8.63 -17.54 25.46
CA ILE A 12 -10.02 -17.07 25.42
C ILE A 12 -10.50 -16.97 23.96
N ARG A 13 -9.67 -16.46 23.05
CA ARG A 13 -10.01 -16.39 21.62
C ARG A 13 -10.15 -17.78 21.01
N ASP A 14 -9.26 -18.69 21.32
CA ASP A 14 -9.29 -20.07 20.84
C ASP A 14 -10.52 -20.82 21.38
N SER A 15 -10.87 -20.59 22.64
CA SER A 15 -12.08 -21.15 23.25
C SER A 15 -13.35 -20.67 22.54
N SER A 16 -13.46 -19.36 22.26
CA SER A 16 -14.61 -18.80 21.53
C SER A 16 -14.75 -19.38 20.13
N LEU A 17 -13.63 -19.58 19.43
CA LEU A 17 -13.61 -20.19 18.10
C LEU A 17 -13.99 -21.67 18.13
N GLU A 18 -13.52 -22.43 19.11
CA GLU A 18 -13.87 -23.84 19.29
C GLU A 18 -15.35 -24.01 19.64
N ASP A 19 -15.89 -23.14 20.51
CA ASP A 19 -17.31 -23.14 20.85
C ASP A 19 -18.18 -22.77 19.65
N ALA A 20 -17.78 -21.79 18.85
CA ALA A 20 -18.46 -21.43 17.61
C ALA A 20 -18.49 -22.60 16.62
N LEU A 21 -17.39 -23.34 16.46
CA LEU A 21 -17.33 -24.53 15.60
C LEU A 21 -18.28 -25.65 16.04
N ARG A 22 -18.44 -25.83 17.34
CA ARG A 22 -19.32 -26.89 17.92
C ARG A 22 -20.79 -26.52 17.87
N THR A 23 -21.11 -25.23 17.90
CA THR A 23 -22.48 -24.75 18.01
C THR A 23 -23.11 -24.47 16.63
N ASN A 24 -22.93 -23.25 16.13
CA ASN A 24 -23.62 -22.77 14.93
C ASN A 24 -22.67 -22.33 13.81
N LYS A 25 -21.38 -22.44 14.03
CA LYS A 25 -20.31 -22.00 13.14
C LYS A 25 -20.38 -20.50 12.76
N LYS A 26 -21.10 -19.70 13.51
CA LYS A 26 -21.23 -18.26 13.27
C LYS A 26 -20.35 -17.50 14.23
N ILE A 27 -19.66 -16.51 13.68
CA ILE A 27 -18.82 -15.57 14.42
C ILE A 27 -19.13 -14.16 13.95
N PHE A 28 -18.93 -13.19 14.85
CA PHE A 28 -19.00 -11.78 14.52
C PHE A 28 -17.57 -11.25 14.40
N LEU A 29 -17.25 -10.69 13.25
CA LEU A 29 -15.94 -10.11 12.97
C LEU A 29 -16.03 -8.59 12.98
N VAL A 30 -15.19 -7.97 13.78
CA VAL A 30 -15.05 -6.53 13.89
C VAL A 30 -13.57 -6.16 13.82
N ALA A 31 -13.23 -5.11 13.09
CA ALA A 31 -11.87 -4.61 13.04
C ALA A 31 -11.53 -3.88 14.35
N GLN A 32 -10.26 -3.80 14.69
CA GLN A 32 -9.79 -3.01 15.83
C GLN A 32 -9.23 -1.69 15.31
N ASN A 33 -9.60 -0.56 15.95
CA ASN A 33 -9.15 0.76 15.56
C ASN A 33 -7.63 0.94 15.69
N SER A 34 -7.03 0.32 16.71
CA SER A 34 -5.59 0.36 16.95
C SER A 34 -5.04 -1.05 17.12
N PRO A 35 -4.23 -1.55 16.16
CA PRO A 35 -3.63 -2.88 16.25
C PRO A 35 -2.68 -3.07 17.45
N SER A 36 -2.21 -1.97 18.03
CA SER A 36 -1.25 -1.99 19.13
C SER A 36 -1.88 -2.27 20.49
N ASN A 37 -3.21 -2.16 20.61
CA ASN A 37 -3.92 -2.42 21.86
C ASN A 37 -4.19 -3.93 22.00
N GLU A 38 -3.52 -4.57 22.95
CA GLU A 38 -3.68 -6.01 23.20
C GLU A 38 -5.00 -6.36 23.90
N GLU A 39 -5.61 -5.42 24.63
CA GLU A 39 -6.89 -5.57 25.36
C GLU A 39 -7.88 -4.51 24.87
N PRO A 40 -8.50 -4.68 23.68
CA PRO A 40 -9.42 -3.69 23.17
C PRO A 40 -10.68 -3.61 24.05
N THR A 41 -11.05 -2.41 24.41
CA THR A 41 -12.34 -2.10 25.02
C THR A 41 -13.40 -1.90 23.95
N ILE A 42 -14.66 -1.78 24.34
CA ILE A 42 -15.76 -1.56 23.38
C ILE A 42 -15.57 -0.25 22.59
N GLU A 43 -14.93 0.76 23.19
CA GLU A 43 -14.63 2.05 22.58
C GLU A 43 -13.54 1.96 21.49
N ASP A 44 -12.69 0.93 21.56
CA ASP A 44 -11.65 0.68 20.57
C ASP A 44 -12.17 -0.08 19.34
N LEU A 45 -13.42 -0.53 19.39
CA LEU A 45 -14.05 -1.30 18.33
C LEU A 45 -15.02 -0.42 17.53
N PRO A 46 -15.05 -0.53 16.22
CA PRO A 46 -16.07 0.10 15.39
C PRO A 46 -17.46 -0.44 15.71
N THR A 47 -18.46 0.38 15.47
CA THR A 47 -19.86 0.02 15.73
C THR A 47 -20.43 -1.01 14.77
N VAL A 48 -19.84 -1.18 13.59
CA VAL A 48 -20.31 -2.09 12.55
C VAL A 48 -19.27 -3.15 12.25
N GLY A 49 -19.71 -4.39 12.25
CA GLY A 49 -18.92 -5.56 11.86
C GLY A 49 -19.70 -6.50 10.93
N THR A 50 -19.17 -7.69 10.74
CA THR A 50 -19.74 -8.67 9.81
C THR A 50 -20.02 -9.99 10.52
N ILE A 51 -21.26 -10.48 10.43
CA ILE A 51 -21.62 -11.84 10.78
C ILE A 51 -21.03 -12.76 9.73
N SER A 52 -20.23 -13.72 10.15
CA SER A 52 -19.53 -14.64 9.26
C SER A 52 -19.75 -16.09 9.67
N THR A 53 -19.72 -17.00 8.70
CA THR A 53 -19.70 -18.44 8.94
C THR A 53 -18.27 -18.94 8.90
N LEU A 54 -17.90 -19.73 9.89
CA LEU A 54 -16.60 -20.38 10.01
C LEU A 54 -16.61 -21.65 9.16
N LEU A 55 -15.85 -21.63 8.05
CA LEU A 55 -15.78 -22.75 7.11
C LEU A 55 -14.73 -23.78 7.53
N GLN A 56 -13.55 -23.30 7.91
CA GLN A 56 -12.41 -24.15 8.26
C GLN A 56 -11.52 -23.48 9.29
N MET A 57 -10.96 -24.29 10.19
CA MET A 57 -9.93 -23.87 11.14
C MET A 57 -8.74 -24.82 11.04
N ILE A 58 -7.55 -24.28 10.93
CA ILE A 58 -6.29 -25.02 10.85
C ILE A 58 -5.38 -24.50 11.96
N LYS A 59 -4.97 -25.38 12.86
CA LYS A 59 -3.95 -25.10 13.89
C LYS A 59 -2.58 -25.42 13.30
N LEU A 60 -1.69 -24.44 13.27
CA LEU A 60 -0.32 -24.61 12.81
C LEU A 60 0.59 -25.07 13.97
N PRO A 61 1.74 -25.71 13.67
CA PRO A 61 2.66 -26.20 14.70
C PRO A 61 3.27 -25.12 15.59
N ASP A 62 3.30 -23.87 15.11
CA ASP A 62 3.77 -22.67 15.83
C ASP A 62 2.75 -22.11 16.83
N GLY A 63 1.58 -22.77 16.98
CA GLY A 63 0.48 -22.33 17.82
C GLY A 63 -0.45 -21.29 17.15
N THR A 64 -0.16 -20.87 15.93
CA THR A 64 -1.03 -19.96 15.18
C THR A 64 -2.26 -20.68 14.66
N VAL A 65 -3.43 -20.03 14.77
CA VAL A 65 -4.68 -20.54 14.23
C VAL A 65 -5.05 -19.78 12.97
N LYS A 66 -5.19 -20.49 11.85
CA LYS A 66 -5.72 -19.95 10.60
C LYS A 66 -7.19 -20.35 10.45
N ILE A 67 -8.02 -19.36 10.20
CA ILE A 67 -9.46 -19.58 9.99
C ILE A 67 -9.85 -19.15 8.58
N LEU A 68 -10.73 -19.92 7.94
CA LEU A 68 -11.40 -19.54 6.72
C LEU A 68 -12.84 -19.19 7.07
N VAL A 69 -13.26 -17.99 6.71
CA VAL A 69 -14.59 -17.46 7.03
C VAL A 69 -15.29 -16.96 5.78
N GLU A 70 -16.61 -17.04 5.78
CA GLU A 70 -17.47 -16.46 4.76
C GLU A 70 -18.35 -15.40 5.40
N GLY A 71 -18.23 -14.15 4.94
CA GLY A 71 -19.09 -13.05 5.38
C GLY A 71 -20.52 -13.23 4.89
N LEU A 72 -21.49 -13.08 5.77
CA LEU A 72 -22.91 -13.22 5.44
C LEU A 72 -23.64 -11.90 5.39
N GLN A 73 -23.57 -11.13 6.49
CA GLN A 73 -24.38 -9.93 6.68
C GLN A 73 -23.69 -8.96 7.63
N ARG A 74 -23.89 -7.67 7.41
CA ARG A 74 -23.45 -6.62 8.32
C ARG A 74 -24.34 -6.60 9.57
N ALA A 75 -23.73 -6.25 10.71
CA ALA A 75 -24.45 -6.04 11.94
C ALA A 75 -23.80 -4.93 12.77
N SER A 76 -24.59 -4.22 13.55
CA SER A 76 -24.09 -3.29 14.54
C SER A 76 -23.79 -4.00 15.84
N LEU A 77 -22.70 -3.59 16.48
CA LEU A 77 -22.27 -4.04 17.79
C LEU A 77 -22.97 -3.22 18.86
N GLU A 78 -23.74 -3.85 19.73
CA GLU A 78 -24.41 -3.19 20.85
C GLU A 78 -23.61 -3.34 22.14
N GLU A 79 -23.16 -4.56 22.45
CA GLU A 79 -22.49 -4.88 23.69
C GLU A 79 -21.49 -6.02 23.50
N VAL A 80 -20.38 -5.96 24.22
CA VAL A 80 -19.40 -7.05 24.30
C VAL A 80 -19.39 -7.62 25.71
N ILE A 81 -19.61 -8.92 25.82
CA ILE A 81 -19.57 -9.65 27.07
C ILE A 81 -18.33 -10.53 27.08
N ILE A 82 -17.50 -10.36 28.11
CA ILE A 82 -16.29 -11.16 28.33
C ILE A 82 -16.53 -12.06 29.55
N ASP A 83 -16.77 -13.36 29.26
CA ASP A 83 -16.89 -14.38 30.31
C ASP A 83 -15.83 -15.47 30.06
N LYS A 84 -16.21 -16.65 29.67
CA LYS A 84 -15.30 -17.73 29.26
C LYS A 84 -14.79 -17.56 27.83
N GLY A 85 -15.37 -16.63 27.08
CA GLY A 85 -15.05 -16.24 25.72
C GLY A 85 -15.51 -14.82 25.43
N TYR A 86 -15.33 -14.36 24.19
CA TYR A 86 -15.88 -13.10 23.71
C TYR A 86 -17.24 -13.34 23.07
N PHE A 87 -18.27 -12.73 23.63
CA PHE A 87 -19.63 -12.74 23.10
C PHE A 87 -20.05 -11.32 22.78
N ALA A 88 -20.87 -11.16 21.74
CA ALA A 88 -21.38 -9.86 21.34
C ALA A 88 -22.89 -9.91 21.15
N HIS A 89 -23.58 -8.89 21.72
CA HIS A 89 -24.93 -8.57 21.31
C HIS A 89 -24.86 -7.73 20.04
N ILE A 90 -25.53 -8.20 18.98
CA ILE A 90 -25.48 -7.60 17.66
C ILE A 90 -26.88 -7.41 17.09
N GLN A 91 -27.10 -6.29 16.42
CA GLN A 91 -28.31 -6.03 15.64
C GLN A 91 -27.99 -6.12 14.15
N LYS A 92 -28.75 -6.94 13.43
CA LYS A 92 -28.57 -7.06 11.97
C LYS A 92 -28.93 -5.77 11.27
N ILE A 93 -28.07 -5.36 10.33
CA ILE A 93 -28.34 -4.22 9.46
C ILE A 93 -29.01 -4.75 8.19
N GLU A 94 -30.25 -4.32 7.96
CA GLU A 94 -30.95 -4.59 6.72
C GLU A 94 -30.51 -3.58 5.65
N GLU A 95 -30.18 -4.08 4.47
CA GLU A 95 -29.81 -3.22 3.35
C GLU A 95 -31.06 -2.58 2.77
N GLN A 96 -31.08 -1.26 2.72
CA GLN A 96 -32.08 -0.51 2.00
C GLN A 96 -31.70 -0.52 0.50
N ILE A 97 -32.32 -1.42 -0.26
CA ILE A 97 -32.14 -1.53 -1.70
C ILE A 97 -33.26 -0.71 -2.34
N GLU A 98 -32.93 0.41 -2.90
CA GLU A 98 -33.78 1.19 -3.77
C GLU A 98 -33.44 0.79 -5.22
N ASP A 99 -34.24 -0.05 -5.88
CA ASP A 99 -34.02 -0.40 -7.30
C ASP A 99 -34.30 0.81 -8.20
N SER A 100 -33.53 1.86 -8.00
CA SER A 100 -33.63 3.12 -8.67
C SER A 100 -32.77 3.13 -9.94
N LYS A 101 -33.14 4.00 -10.91
CA LYS A 101 -32.30 4.25 -12.08
C LYS A 101 -30.89 4.68 -11.65
N TYR A 102 -30.79 5.45 -10.55
CA TYR A 102 -29.56 5.95 -10.01
C TYR A 102 -28.60 4.82 -9.56
N GLU A 103 -29.11 3.81 -8.87
CA GLU A 103 -28.27 2.65 -8.46
C GLU A 103 -27.76 1.85 -9.66
N ARG A 104 -28.54 1.75 -10.72
CA ARG A 104 -28.09 1.10 -11.97
C ARG A 104 -26.98 1.89 -12.67
N ASP A 105 -27.11 3.20 -12.70
CA ASP A 105 -26.09 4.09 -13.28
C ASP A 105 -24.79 4.05 -12.44
N LEU A 106 -24.91 4.05 -11.10
CA LEU A 106 -23.77 3.84 -10.18
C LEU A 106 -23.09 2.49 -10.38
N LEU A 107 -23.88 1.43 -10.54
CA LEU A 107 -23.33 0.09 -10.80
C LEU A 107 -22.50 0.07 -12.08
N ALA A 108 -22.99 0.68 -13.16
CA ALA A 108 -22.25 0.77 -14.41
C ALA A 108 -20.97 1.60 -14.25
N THR A 109 -21.05 2.74 -13.56
CA THR A 109 -19.91 3.62 -13.30
C THR A 109 -18.80 2.90 -12.52
N ILE A 110 -19.15 2.24 -11.41
CA ILE A 110 -18.18 1.53 -10.57
C ILE A 110 -17.51 0.36 -11.31
N LYS A 111 -18.27 -0.37 -12.13
CA LYS A 111 -17.70 -1.45 -12.97
C LYS A 111 -16.67 -0.92 -13.97
N ASN A 112 -16.95 0.23 -14.59
CA ASN A 112 -16.02 0.87 -15.52
C ASN A 112 -14.78 1.38 -14.81
N GLN A 113 -14.94 2.10 -13.69
CA GLN A 113 -13.82 2.59 -12.86
C GLN A 113 -12.95 1.44 -12.33
N PHE A 114 -13.57 0.32 -11.91
CA PHE A 114 -12.81 -0.84 -11.48
C PHE A 114 -12.01 -1.48 -12.62
N THR A 115 -12.57 -1.55 -13.82
CA THR A 115 -11.86 -2.04 -15.00
C THR A 115 -10.66 -1.14 -15.34
N GLU A 116 -10.83 0.16 -15.27
CA GLU A 116 -9.76 1.15 -15.42
C GLU A 116 -8.68 0.98 -14.35
N PHE A 117 -9.07 0.92 -13.08
CA PHE A 117 -8.16 0.66 -11.96
C PHE A 117 -7.31 -0.59 -12.18
N VAL A 118 -7.92 -1.70 -12.62
CA VAL A 118 -7.18 -2.94 -12.87
C VAL A 118 -6.20 -2.79 -14.04
N SER A 119 -6.59 -2.08 -15.10
CA SER A 119 -5.71 -1.82 -16.25
C SER A 119 -4.45 -1.06 -15.86
N VAL A 120 -4.57 -0.11 -14.93
CA VAL A 120 -3.46 0.73 -14.44
C VAL A 120 -2.66 0.03 -13.36
N SER A 121 -3.31 -0.65 -12.41
CA SER A 121 -2.66 -1.27 -11.25
C SER A 121 -1.92 -2.56 -11.56
N LYS A 122 -2.43 -3.36 -12.52
CA LYS A 122 -1.90 -4.70 -12.91
C LYS A 122 -1.77 -5.69 -11.74
N LYS A 123 -2.41 -5.43 -10.61
CA LYS A 123 -2.30 -6.25 -9.38
C LYS A 123 -3.47 -7.19 -9.17
N VAL A 124 -4.58 -6.98 -9.86
CA VAL A 124 -5.82 -7.75 -9.70
C VAL A 124 -5.94 -8.76 -10.85
N SER A 125 -6.39 -9.98 -10.54
CA SER A 125 -6.53 -11.04 -11.55
C SER A 125 -7.71 -10.76 -12.50
N PHE A 126 -7.59 -11.23 -13.74
CA PHE A 126 -8.63 -11.06 -14.75
C PHE A 126 -9.95 -11.76 -14.38
N GLU A 127 -9.87 -12.81 -13.58
CA GLU A 127 -11.04 -13.55 -13.09
C GLU A 127 -11.97 -12.66 -12.26
N ILE A 128 -11.41 -11.77 -11.43
CA ILE A 128 -12.18 -10.85 -10.59
C ILE A 128 -12.91 -9.82 -11.45
N ILE A 129 -12.31 -9.36 -12.55
CA ILE A 129 -12.99 -8.45 -13.49
C ILE A 129 -14.24 -9.13 -14.06
N ASN A 130 -14.09 -10.35 -14.56
CA ASN A 130 -15.21 -11.09 -15.13
C ASN A 130 -16.31 -11.36 -14.08
N GLN A 131 -15.91 -11.68 -12.85
CA GLN A 131 -16.83 -11.86 -11.74
C GLN A 131 -17.61 -10.57 -11.46
N VAL A 132 -16.94 -9.44 -11.32
CA VAL A 132 -17.56 -8.12 -11.08
C VAL A 132 -18.48 -7.74 -12.23
N GLN A 133 -18.07 -7.95 -13.48
CA GLN A 133 -18.89 -7.63 -14.65
C GLN A 133 -20.18 -8.45 -14.72
N SER A 134 -20.15 -9.71 -14.29
CA SER A 134 -21.31 -10.60 -14.28
C SER A 134 -22.31 -10.32 -13.16
N MET A 135 -21.91 -9.60 -12.11
CA MET A 135 -22.78 -9.32 -10.96
C MET A 135 -23.82 -8.25 -11.29
N ALA A 136 -25.08 -8.50 -10.85
CA ALA A 136 -26.18 -7.55 -11.00
C ALA A 136 -26.44 -6.71 -9.73
N SER A 137 -25.99 -7.17 -8.57
CA SER A 137 -26.22 -6.50 -7.28
C SER A 137 -25.13 -5.48 -6.99
N LEU A 138 -25.50 -4.22 -6.79
CA LEU A 138 -24.58 -3.11 -6.44
C LEU A 138 -23.86 -3.40 -5.11
N SER A 139 -24.58 -3.93 -4.10
CA SER A 139 -24.02 -4.28 -2.80
C SER A 139 -22.87 -5.30 -2.93
N LYS A 140 -23.11 -6.39 -3.67
CA LYS A 140 -22.10 -7.42 -3.88
C LYS A 140 -20.89 -6.91 -4.67
N VAL A 141 -21.12 -6.04 -5.65
CA VAL A 141 -20.04 -5.42 -6.44
C VAL A 141 -19.17 -4.55 -5.54
N VAL A 142 -19.78 -3.72 -4.69
CA VAL A 142 -19.05 -2.87 -3.73
C VAL A 142 -18.20 -3.73 -2.78
N ASP A 143 -18.76 -4.81 -2.24
CA ASP A 143 -18.05 -5.69 -1.30
C ASP A 143 -16.87 -6.43 -1.98
N VAL A 144 -17.08 -6.96 -3.18
CA VAL A 144 -16.03 -7.66 -3.94
C VAL A 144 -14.90 -6.70 -4.33
N ILE A 145 -15.22 -5.52 -4.81
CA ILE A 145 -14.21 -4.53 -5.18
C ILE A 145 -13.43 -4.08 -3.95
N SER A 146 -14.12 -3.72 -2.85
CA SER A 146 -13.48 -3.27 -1.60
C SER A 146 -12.54 -4.31 -0.98
N SER A 147 -12.83 -5.60 -1.18
CA SER A 147 -11.96 -6.68 -0.71
C SER A 147 -10.69 -6.84 -1.55
N ASN A 148 -10.75 -6.52 -2.84
CA ASN A 148 -9.66 -6.74 -3.80
C ASN A 148 -8.76 -5.54 -4.06
N ILE A 149 -9.12 -4.35 -3.55
CA ILE A 149 -8.29 -3.15 -3.63
C ILE A 149 -7.56 -2.89 -2.31
N HIS A 150 -6.37 -2.26 -2.41
CA HIS A 150 -5.58 -1.89 -1.25
C HIS A 150 -6.09 -0.57 -0.66
N LEU A 151 -7.10 -0.68 0.19
CA LEU A 151 -7.61 0.43 1.00
C LEU A 151 -7.09 0.35 2.43
N SER A 152 -7.05 1.49 3.11
CA SER A 152 -6.76 1.52 4.54
C SER A 152 -7.88 0.82 5.32
N ILE A 153 -7.57 0.37 6.54
CA ILE A 153 -8.58 -0.24 7.42
C ILE A 153 -9.71 0.76 7.70
N LYS A 154 -9.37 2.04 7.84
CA LYS A 154 -10.35 3.11 8.08
C LYS A 154 -11.32 3.27 6.90
N ASP A 155 -10.80 3.31 5.67
CA ASP A 155 -11.65 3.44 4.48
C ASP A 155 -12.56 2.24 4.31
N LYS A 156 -12.04 1.02 4.53
CA LYS A 156 -12.85 -0.21 4.49
C LYS A 156 -13.94 -0.21 5.56
N GLN A 157 -13.62 0.28 6.74
CA GLN A 157 -14.57 0.40 7.83
C GLN A 157 -15.64 1.45 7.52
N GLU A 158 -15.27 2.59 6.95
CA GLU A 158 -16.22 3.62 6.53
C GLU A 158 -17.19 3.12 5.46
N ILE A 159 -16.70 2.34 4.47
CA ILE A 159 -17.57 1.66 3.50
C ILE A 159 -18.56 0.73 4.21
N LEU A 160 -18.10 0.01 5.23
CA LEU A 160 -18.93 -0.95 5.96
C LEU A 160 -20.01 -0.26 6.80
N GLU A 161 -19.72 0.91 7.36
CA GLU A 161 -20.60 1.68 8.24
C GLU A 161 -21.71 2.42 7.52
N LYS A 162 -21.50 2.82 6.26
CA LYS A 162 -22.54 3.53 5.49
C LYS A 162 -23.79 2.65 5.34
N GLY A 163 -24.93 3.19 5.76
CA GLY A 163 -26.20 2.46 5.80
C GLY A 163 -26.78 2.19 4.41
N LYS A 164 -26.82 3.25 3.58
CA LYS A 164 -27.38 3.19 2.22
C LYS A 164 -26.37 2.65 1.22
N ILE A 165 -26.84 1.81 0.32
CA ILE A 165 -25.97 1.24 -0.70
C ILE A 165 -25.47 2.29 -1.71
N SER A 166 -26.25 3.31 -2.01
CA SER A 166 -25.83 4.43 -2.86
C SER A 166 -24.65 5.19 -2.25
N GLU A 167 -24.71 5.52 -0.96
CA GLU A 167 -23.63 6.21 -0.24
C GLU A 167 -22.35 5.38 -0.18
N ARG A 168 -22.48 4.05 -0.02
CA ARG A 168 -21.33 3.11 -0.06
C ARG A 168 -20.68 3.11 -1.44
N ALA A 169 -21.51 3.07 -2.46
CA ALA A 169 -21.11 3.03 -3.86
C ALA A 169 -20.41 4.33 -4.28
N GLU A 170 -20.96 5.49 -3.93
CA GLU A 170 -20.36 6.80 -4.18
C GLU A 170 -19.01 6.95 -3.48
N PHE A 171 -18.93 6.53 -2.21
CA PHE A 171 -17.68 6.59 -1.47
C PHE A 171 -16.61 5.65 -2.07
N LEU A 172 -16.99 4.43 -2.46
CA LEU A 172 -16.08 3.53 -3.17
C LEU A 172 -15.63 4.13 -4.52
N SER A 173 -16.53 4.77 -5.26
CA SER A 173 -16.22 5.46 -6.51
C SER A 173 -15.14 6.53 -6.31
N SER A 174 -15.29 7.38 -5.29
CA SER A 174 -14.31 8.42 -4.97
C SER A 174 -12.95 7.84 -4.55
N LEU A 175 -12.96 6.72 -3.83
CA LEU A 175 -11.72 6.01 -3.46
C LEU A 175 -11.02 5.39 -4.68
N LEU A 176 -11.79 4.81 -5.61
CA LEU A 176 -11.24 4.26 -6.86
C LEU A 176 -10.56 5.35 -7.69
N GLU A 177 -11.21 6.50 -7.88
CA GLU A 177 -10.63 7.65 -8.59
C GLU A 177 -9.32 8.09 -7.94
N SER A 178 -9.33 8.28 -6.62
CA SER A 178 -8.12 8.65 -5.87
C SER A 178 -6.99 7.62 -6.03
N GLN A 179 -7.30 6.33 -6.06
CA GLN A 179 -6.32 5.28 -6.25
C GLN A 179 -5.76 5.24 -7.67
N ILE A 180 -6.60 5.49 -8.69
CA ILE A 180 -6.17 5.59 -10.10
C ILE A 180 -5.21 6.75 -10.25
N ASP A 181 -5.57 7.95 -9.79
CA ASP A 181 -4.73 9.14 -9.83
C ASP A 181 -3.37 8.91 -9.17
N LEU A 182 -3.38 8.26 -8.01
CA LEU A 182 -2.17 7.97 -7.24
C LEU A 182 -1.23 7.02 -8.00
N ILE A 183 -1.76 5.98 -8.62
CA ILE A 183 -0.99 5.03 -9.42
C ILE A 183 -0.42 5.71 -10.68
N GLU A 184 -1.20 6.57 -11.34
CA GLU A 184 -0.72 7.32 -12.50
C GLU A 184 0.42 8.27 -12.16
N VAL A 185 0.30 8.99 -11.04
CA VAL A 185 1.38 9.85 -10.52
C VAL A 185 2.62 9.02 -10.21
N GLU A 186 2.47 7.87 -9.51
CA GLU A 186 3.59 6.96 -9.25
C GLU A 186 4.28 6.49 -10.54
N GLN A 187 3.51 6.08 -11.54
CA GLN A 187 4.06 5.62 -12.83
C GLN A 187 4.82 6.74 -13.54
N ARG A 188 4.29 7.97 -13.49
CA ARG A 188 4.94 9.16 -14.07
C ARG A 188 6.26 9.46 -13.37
N ILE A 189 6.29 9.40 -12.03
CA ILE A 189 7.51 9.61 -11.24
C ILE A 189 8.52 8.51 -11.55
N ARG A 190 8.13 7.23 -11.52
CA ARG A 190 9.02 6.11 -11.85
C ARG A 190 9.61 6.25 -13.26
N GLY A 191 8.79 6.67 -14.23
CA GLY A 191 9.25 6.93 -15.60
C GLY A 191 10.30 8.03 -15.68
N ARG A 192 10.14 9.12 -14.93
CA ARG A 192 11.14 10.22 -14.85
C ARG A 192 12.43 9.75 -14.19
N VAL A 193 12.33 9.06 -13.05
CA VAL A 193 13.50 8.53 -12.34
C VAL A 193 14.30 7.58 -13.24
N ARG A 194 13.60 6.66 -13.93
CA ARG A 194 14.24 5.73 -14.86
C ARG A 194 15.00 6.47 -15.97
N LYS A 195 14.36 7.45 -16.62
CA LYS A 195 15.01 8.26 -17.65
C LYS A 195 16.23 9.00 -17.12
N GLN A 196 16.14 9.54 -15.91
CA GLN A 196 17.27 10.23 -15.28
C GLN A 196 18.43 9.27 -14.99
N MET A 197 18.12 8.08 -14.47
CA MET A 197 19.14 7.05 -14.22
C MET A 197 19.82 6.59 -15.51
N GLU A 198 19.05 6.36 -16.57
CA GLU A 198 19.57 5.97 -17.89
C GLU A 198 20.50 7.08 -18.44
N LYS A 199 20.12 8.35 -18.27
CA LYS A 199 20.95 9.49 -18.69
C LYS A 199 22.26 9.56 -17.89
N SER A 200 22.19 9.47 -16.57
CA SER A 200 23.39 9.49 -15.70
C SER A 200 24.33 8.32 -15.96
N GLN A 201 23.78 7.12 -16.20
CA GLN A 201 24.60 5.95 -16.57
C GLN A 201 25.32 6.17 -17.91
N LYS A 202 24.62 6.75 -18.90
CA LYS A 202 25.21 7.06 -20.20
C LYS A 202 26.30 8.12 -20.08
N GLU A 203 26.07 9.17 -19.30
CA GLU A 203 27.07 10.22 -19.02
C GLU A 203 28.29 9.64 -18.32
N TYR A 204 28.09 8.79 -17.32
CA TYR A 204 29.20 8.11 -16.64
C TYR A 204 30.01 7.25 -17.59
N PHE A 205 29.35 6.42 -18.41
CA PHE A 205 30.02 5.55 -19.39
C PHE A 205 30.81 6.37 -20.42
N LEU A 206 30.26 7.47 -20.94
CA LEU A 206 30.96 8.35 -21.86
C LEU A 206 32.18 9.01 -21.21
N ASN A 207 32.06 9.47 -19.98
CA ASN A 207 33.18 10.06 -19.24
C ASN A 207 34.31 9.04 -19.00
N GLU A 208 33.96 7.78 -18.69
CA GLU A 208 34.96 6.72 -18.56
C GLU A 208 35.64 6.37 -19.90
N GLN A 209 34.91 6.41 -21.01
CA GLN A 209 35.50 6.26 -22.34
C GLN A 209 36.43 7.40 -22.68
N ILE A 210 36.04 8.64 -22.37
CA ILE A 210 36.91 9.82 -22.58
C ILE A 210 38.19 9.69 -21.78
N LYS A 211 38.11 9.33 -20.49
CA LYS A 211 39.28 9.12 -19.62
C LYS A 211 40.18 8.00 -20.16
N ALA A 212 39.61 6.88 -20.61
CA ALA A 212 40.38 5.79 -21.19
C ALA A 212 41.10 6.23 -22.48
N ALA A 213 40.41 6.95 -23.37
CA ALA A 213 40.98 7.48 -24.58
C ALA A 213 42.10 8.52 -24.32
N GLN A 214 41.90 9.40 -23.32
CA GLN A 214 42.92 10.36 -22.90
C GLN A 214 44.17 9.66 -22.33
N LYS A 215 43.96 8.57 -21.58
CA LYS A 215 45.07 7.77 -21.07
C LYS A 215 45.85 7.09 -22.17
N GLU A 216 45.18 6.48 -23.14
CA GLU A 216 45.81 5.87 -24.32
C GLU A 216 46.58 6.90 -25.17
N LEU A 217 46.01 8.11 -25.35
CA LEU A 217 46.68 9.20 -26.04
C LEU A 217 47.89 9.72 -25.26
N GLY A 218 47.82 9.74 -23.93
CA GLY A 218 48.93 10.12 -23.05
C GLY A 218 50.06 9.07 -23.01
N GLU A 219 49.76 7.80 -23.23
CA GLU A 219 50.74 6.71 -23.33
C GLU A 219 51.46 6.68 -24.72
N ILE A 220 50.82 7.26 -25.77
CA ILE A 220 51.42 7.38 -27.11
C ILE A 220 52.33 8.63 -27.22
N GLY A 221 52.12 9.61 -26.35
CA GLY A 221 52.98 10.81 -26.26
C GLY A 221 53.80 10.74 -24.97
N GLU A 222 55.06 10.27 -25.05
CA GLU A 222 56.07 10.45 -23.99
C GLU A 222 56.48 11.91 -23.82
N GLU A 223 55.65 12.86 -24.16
CA GLU A 223 55.83 14.26 -23.82
C GLU A 223 55.05 14.55 -22.55
N LYS A 224 55.78 14.72 -21.42
CA LYS A 224 55.24 15.37 -20.24
C LYS A 224 54.39 16.53 -20.67
N SER A 225 53.11 16.53 -20.29
CA SER A 225 52.22 17.64 -20.64
C SER A 225 52.94 18.96 -20.36
N GLU A 226 52.95 19.90 -21.33
CA GLU A 226 53.54 21.24 -21.14
C GLU A 226 53.04 21.89 -19.84
N LEU A 227 51.82 21.52 -19.40
CA LEU A 227 51.22 21.93 -18.15
C LEU A 227 51.96 21.37 -16.91
N ASP A 228 52.41 20.12 -16.94
CA ASP A 228 53.18 19.53 -15.84
C ASP A 228 54.58 20.14 -15.76
N GLU A 229 55.22 20.44 -16.92
CA GLU A 229 56.49 21.15 -16.95
C GLU A 229 56.36 22.60 -16.47
N LEU A 230 55.26 23.28 -16.81
CA LEU A 230 54.97 24.62 -16.34
C LEU A 230 54.69 24.64 -14.83
N GLN A 231 53.96 23.67 -14.30
CA GLN A 231 53.76 23.55 -12.86
C GLN A 231 55.06 23.34 -12.09
N VAL A 232 55.92 22.45 -12.55
CA VAL A 232 57.26 22.24 -11.95
C VAL A 232 58.10 23.49 -12.00
N LYS A 233 58.11 24.23 -13.13
CA LYS A 233 58.83 25.50 -13.27
C LYS A 233 58.27 26.58 -12.35
N ILE A 234 56.96 26.64 -12.12
CA ILE A 234 56.30 27.57 -11.18
C ILE A 234 56.73 27.23 -9.75
N GLU A 235 56.75 25.94 -9.35
CA GLU A 235 57.19 25.50 -8.04
C GLU A 235 58.70 25.79 -7.79
N GLU A 236 59.55 25.58 -8.80
CA GLU A 236 61.00 25.85 -8.72
C GLU A 236 61.30 27.34 -8.57
N THR A 237 60.51 28.26 -9.12
CA THR A 237 60.75 29.71 -9.09
C THR A 237 60.43 30.37 -7.76
N LYS A 238 59.92 29.61 -6.72
CA LYS A 238 59.66 30.13 -5.36
C LYS A 238 58.98 31.52 -5.35
N LEU A 239 57.93 31.66 -6.16
CA LEU A 239 57.14 32.89 -6.19
C LEU A 239 56.42 33.12 -4.87
N SER A 240 56.27 34.37 -4.45
CA SER A 240 55.48 34.69 -3.26
C SER A 240 54.00 34.33 -3.50
N LYS A 241 53.31 34.03 -2.41
CA LYS A 241 51.87 33.64 -2.49
C LYS A 241 51.02 34.70 -3.21
N ASP A 242 51.38 35.97 -3.08
CA ASP A 242 50.65 37.08 -3.71
C ASP A 242 50.87 37.11 -5.23
N CYS A 243 52.06 36.70 -5.72
CA CYS A 243 52.32 36.58 -7.16
C CYS A 243 51.61 35.38 -7.80
N LEU A 244 51.46 34.26 -7.08
CA LEU A 244 50.71 33.09 -7.54
C LEU A 244 49.21 33.37 -7.65
N LEU A 245 48.67 34.17 -6.73
CA LEU A 245 47.26 34.57 -6.77
C LEU A 245 46.99 35.50 -7.97
N TYR A 246 47.90 36.44 -8.27
CA TYR A 246 47.72 37.39 -9.36
C TYR A 246 47.82 36.75 -10.76
N THR A 247 48.60 35.67 -10.91
CA THR A 247 48.68 34.91 -12.17
C THR A 247 47.50 33.97 -12.36
N SER A 248 46.88 33.48 -11.27
CA SER A 248 45.67 32.69 -11.33
C SER A 248 44.44 33.52 -11.72
N ASP A 249 44.26 34.70 -11.11
CA ASP A 249 43.15 35.61 -11.44
C ASP A 249 43.23 36.16 -12.88
N ALA A 250 44.45 36.35 -13.43
CA ALA A 250 44.64 36.80 -14.81
C ALA A 250 44.32 35.70 -15.86
N ALA A 251 44.32 34.44 -15.48
CA ALA A 251 43.96 33.34 -16.37
C ALA A 251 42.44 33.12 -16.49
N ASP A 252 41.66 33.54 -15.48
CA ASP A 252 40.20 33.44 -15.47
C ASP A 252 39.48 34.59 -16.21
N GLU A 253 40.21 35.66 -16.58
CA GLU A 253 39.66 36.81 -17.33
C GLU A 253 39.75 36.68 -18.88
N VAL A 254 40.19 35.54 -19.41
CA VAL A 254 40.42 35.36 -20.87
C VAL A 254 39.51 34.27 -21.45
N ASP A 255 38.23 34.18 -21.00
CA ASP A 255 37.19 33.39 -21.69
C ASP A 255 35.92 34.22 -21.94
#